data_3df0ca89bdf74cefee1caaec84f27202
#
_entry.id   3df0ca89bdf74cefee1caaec84f27202
#
_cell.length_a   1.000
_cell.length_b   1.000
_cell.length_c   1.000
_cell.angle_alpha   90.00
_cell.angle_beta   90.00
_cell.angle_gamma   90.00
#
_symmetry.space_group_name_H-M   'P 1'
#
loop_
_entity.id
_entity.type
_entity.pdbx_description
1 polymer ?
#
loop_
_entity_poly.entity_id
_entity_poly.type
_entity_poly.pdbx_seq_one_letter_code
_entity_poly.pdbx_strand_id
1 'polypeptide(L)'
;FSTVTYNIYSKEGGSFHSHTDYYFPKGALKDHPNRELYEGWAEAGYLILCDGDIIDYQQIVNDILSRAKYLQIMGIGYDPYKSAEFVNLLSYSVGSASEYIKPVKQTYGTFTSPIESFELALYRNKLTFDPNPITPYCFSNAVLDEDRNMNKKPVKKTHNAKIDSTITNLMTFHLFNNYTE
;
A
#
# COMPACT_ATOMS: atom_id res chain seq x y z
N PHE A 1 10.40 3.29 -1.42
CA PHE A 1 9.44 3.36 -0.30
C PHE A 1 9.10 1.98 0.22
N SER A 2 8.70 1.93 1.50
CA SER A 2 7.76 0.92 1.98
C SER A 2 6.45 1.62 2.27
N THR A 3 5.32 0.99 1.95
CA THR A 3 4.00 1.62 2.05
C THR A 3 3.02 0.72 2.78
N VAL A 4 2.19 1.32 3.62
CA VAL A 4 1.05 0.66 4.26
C VAL A 4 -0.21 1.43 3.89
N THR A 5 -1.09 0.80 3.13
CA THR A 5 -2.38 1.38 2.74
C THR A 5 -3.51 0.80 3.60
N TYR A 6 -4.26 1.68 4.21
CA TYR A 6 -5.49 1.37 4.94
C TYR A 6 -6.67 1.78 4.05
N ASN A 7 -7.42 0.80 3.58
CA ASN A 7 -8.63 1.05 2.82
C ASN A 7 -9.84 0.83 3.72
N ILE A 8 -10.43 1.91 4.16
CA ILE A 8 -11.53 1.93 5.12
C ILE A 8 -12.84 1.88 4.33
N TYR A 9 -13.62 0.81 4.52
CA TYR A 9 -14.91 0.64 3.88
C TYR A 9 -16.06 1.03 4.80
N SER A 10 -16.93 1.93 4.31
CA SER A 10 -18.18 2.30 4.98
C SER A 10 -19.33 1.49 4.39
N LYS A 11 -19.91 0.58 5.19
CA LYS A 11 -21.08 -0.23 4.77
C LYS A 11 -22.29 0.65 4.45
N GLU A 12 -22.53 1.69 5.24
CA GLU A 12 -23.68 2.58 5.09
C GLU A 12 -23.68 3.37 3.76
N GLY A 13 -22.50 3.81 3.33
CA GLY A 13 -22.33 4.57 2.07
C GLY A 13 -21.89 3.72 0.89
N GLY A 14 -21.45 2.49 1.09
CA GLY A 14 -20.81 1.66 0.09
C GLY A 14 -19.59 2.36 -0.52
N SER A 15 -18.79 3.05 0.31
CA SER A 15 -17.67 3.88 -0.12
C SER A 15 -16.39 3.53 0.61
N PHE A 16 -15.28 3.86 -0.01
CA PHE A 16 -13.92 3.63 0.48
C PHE A 16 -13.23 4.96 0.78
N HIS A 17 -12.43 4.95 1.83
CA HIS A 17 -11.45 5.99 2.09
C HIS A 17 -10.07 5.36 2.20
N SER A 18 -9.13 5.79 1.36
CA SER A 18 -7.77 5.27 1.33
C SER A 18 -6.81 6.23 2.00
N HIS A 19 -6.14 5.74 3.05
CA HIS A 19 -5.02 6.38 3.71
C HIS A 19 -3.76 5.55 3.47
N THR A 20 -2.63 6.19 3.15
CA THR A 20 -1.36 5.50 2.94
C THR A 20 -0.23 6.15 3.73
N ASP A 21 0.42 5.38 4.60
CA ASP A 21 1.67 5.74 5.24
C ASP A 21 2.85 5.34 4.33
N TYR A 22 3.80 6.25 4.18
CA TYR A 22 4.99 6.09 3.37
C TYR A 22 6.22 6.13 4.26
N TYR A 23 7.10 5.13 4.14
CA TYR A 23 8.31 5.00 4.94
C TYR A 23 9.54 5.02 4.04
N PHE A 24 10.59 5.69 4.48
CA PHE A 24 11.87 5.73 3.79
C PHE A 24 13.03 5.78 4.81
N PRO A 25 14.14 5.03 4.59
CA PRO A 25 15.28 5.08 5.51
C PRO A 25 16.02 6.41 5.38
N LYS A 26 16.21 7.10 6.50
CA LYS A 26 16.83 8.43 6.56
C LYS A 26 18.26 8.43 6.00
N GLY A 27 19.03 7.40 6.31
CA GLY A 27 20.41 7.29 5.82
C GLY A 27 20.50 7.15 4.30
N ALA A 28 19.49 6.52 3.66
CA ALA A 28 19.44 6.36 2.21
C ALA A 28 19.10 7.66 1.46
N LEU A 29 18.70 8.74 2.15
CA LEU A 29 18.45 10.04 1.51
C LEU A 29 19.73 10.74 1.07
N LYS A 30 20.84 10.53 1.74
CA LYS A 30 22.09 11.28 1.56
C LYS A 30 22.53 11.35 0.10
N ASP A 31 22.46 10.22 -0.60
CA ASP A 31 22.88 10.06 -1.99
C ASP A 31 21.70 9.79 -2.95
N HIS A 32 20.48 10.06 -2.49
CA HIS A 32 19.29 9.78 -3.30
C HIS A 32 19.06 10.88 -4.35
N PRO A 33 18.81 10.52 -5.64
CA PRO A 33 18.64 11.52 -6.72
C PRO A 33 17.47 12.49 -6.50
N ASN A 34 16.43 12.07 -5.77
CA ASN A 34 15.26 12.90 -5.42
C ASN A 34 15.29 13.35 -3.95
N ARG A 35 16.48 13.57 -3.40
CA ARG A 35 16.67 13.91 -1.98
C ARG A 35 15.81 15.10 -1.54
N GLU A 36 15.94 16.23 -2.23
CA GLU A 36 15.22 17.46 -1.88
C GLU A 36 13.70 17.27 -1.88
N LEU A 37 13.17 16.52 -2.84
CA LEU A 37 11.74 16.21 -2.91
C LEU A 37 11.28 15.35 -1.72
N TYR A 38 12.08 14.34 -1.34
CA TYR A 38 11.74 13.45 -0.23
C TYR A 38 11.89 14.14 1.13
N GLU A 39 12.90 14.98 1.30
CA GLU A 39 13.08 15.84 2.47
C GLU A 39 11.87 16.80 2.62
N GLY A 40 11.44 17.43 1.53
CA GLY A 40 10.25 18.30 1.56
C GLY A 40 8.96 17.56 1.92
N TRP A 41 8.77 16.33 1.45
CA TRP A 41 7.63 15.49 1.86
C TRP A 41 7.72 15.09 3.34
N ALA A 42 8.91 14.81 3.83
CA ALA A 42 9.11 14.45 5.23
C ALA A 42 8.87 15.67 6.15
N GLU A 43 9.38 16.84 5.81
CA GLU A 43 9.14 18.10 6.55
C GLU A 43 7.66 18.47 6.59
N ALA A 44 6.92 18.21 5.51
CA ALA A 44 5.48 18.42 5.43
C ALA A 44 4.65 17.31 6.11
N GLY A 45 5.29 16.26 6.65
CA GLY A 45 4.62 15.15 7.34
C GLY A 45 3.99 14.10 6.44
N TYR A 46 4.31 14.08 5.14
CA TYR A 46 3.78 13.10 4.18
C TYR A 46 4.63 11.83 4.06
N LEU A 47 5.91 11.91 4.42
CA LEU A 47 6.87 10.81 4.37
C LEU A 47 7.46 10.57 5.76
N ILE A 48 7.38 9.36 6.25
CA ILE A 48 7.95 8.96 7.54
C ILE A 48 9.39 8.51 7.30
N LEU A 49 10.36 9.20 7.90
CA LEU A 49 11.76 8.80 7.85
C LEU A 49 12.07 7.86 9.01
N CYS A 50 12.43 6.61 8.67
CA CYS A 50 12.95 5.66 9.63
C CYS A 50 14.43 5.97 9.92
N ASP A 51 14.87 5.84 11.17
CA ASP A 51 16.27 6.00 11.52
C ASP A 51 17.13 4.87 10.93
N GLY A 52 18.36 5.20 10.51
CA GLY A 52 19.29 4.26 9.88
C GLY A 52 19.23 4.20 8.36
N ASP A 53 19.88 3.16 7.80
CA ASP A 53 20.08 2.98 6.35
C ASP A 53 19.07 2.04 5.70
N ILE A 54 18.27 1.34 6.50
CA ILE A 54 17.25 0.37 6.08
C ILE A 54 15.89 0.70 6.69
N ILE A 55 14.84 0.11 6.15
CA ILE A 55 13.49 0.25 6.70
C ILE A 55 13.41 -0.41 8.09
N ASP A 56 12.86 0.31 9.05
CA ASP A 56 12.53 -0.22 10.38
C ASP A 56 11.14 -0.89 10.34
N TYR A 57 11.12 -2.21 10.19
CA TYR A 57 9.86 -2.97 10.20
C TYR A 57 9.17 -2.96 11.55
N GLN A 58 9.91 -2.80 12.66
CA GLN A 58 9.28 -2.70 13.98
C GLN A 58 8.47 -1.41 14.11
N GLN A 59 8.98 -0.30 13.58
CA GLN A 59 8.24 0.95 13.51
C GLN A 59 6.93 0.76 12.72
N ILE A 60 6.99 0.16 11.54
CA ILE A 60 5.80 -0.09 10.71
C ILE A 60 4.78 -0.95 11.46
N VAL A 61 5.21 -2.01 12.12
CA VAL A 61 4.32 -2.88 12.91
C VAL A 61 3.67 -2.10 14.05
N ASN A 62 4.43 -1.28 14.78
CA ASN A 62 3.89 -0.46 15.87
C ASN A 62 2.84 0.54 15.37
N ASP A 63 3.06 1.15 14.21
CA ASP A 63 2.11 2.09 13.59
C ASP A 63 0.82 1.37 13.17
N ILE A 64 0.92 0.18 12.56
CA ILE A 64 -0.24 -0.66 12.23
C ILE A 64 -1.03 -1.01 13.49
N LEU A 65 -0.38 -1.47 14.54
CA LEU A 65 -1.03 -1.83 15.80
C LEU A 65 -1.69 -0.63 16.49
N SER A 66 -1.08 0.55 16.38
CA SER A 66 -1.65 1.79 16.92
C SER A 66 -2.95 2.16 16.21
N ARG A 67 -3.01 2.04 14.88
CA ARG A 67 -4.22 2.28 14.09
C ARG A 67 -5.29 1.20 14.30
N ALA A 68 -4.88 -0.05 14.47
CA ALA A 68 -5.77 -1.18 14.69
C ALA A 68 -6.63 -1.03 15.98
N LYS A 69 -6.22 -0.18 16.91
CA LYS A 69 -7.03 0.14 18.11
C LYS A 69 -8.35 0.85 17.77
N TYR A 70 -8.43 1.50 16.62
CA TYR A 70 -9.58 2.31 16.19
C TYR A 70 -10.30 1.74 14.97
N LEU A 71 -9.77 0.66 14.37
CA LEU A 71 -10.27 0.06 13.13
C LEU A 71 -10.55 -1.43 13.34
N GLN A 72 -11.66 -1.91 12.81
CA GLN A 72 -11.90 -3.34 12.68
C GLN A 72 -11.11 -3.84 11.46
N ILE A 73 -9.99 -4.53 11.71
CA ILE A 73 -9.17 -5.11 10.64
C ILE A 73 -9.86 -6.36 10.09
N MET A 74 -10.18 -6.34 8.79
CA MET A 74 -10.84 -7.44 8.09
C MET A 74 -9.85 -8.33 7.34
N GLY A 75 -8.67 -7.81 7.02
CA GLY A 75 -7.59 -8.53 6.37
C GLY A 75 -6.36 -7.66 6.19
N ILE A 76 -5.20 -8.29 6.15
CA ILE A 76 -3.90 -7.64 5.89
C ILE A 76 -3.26 -8.36 4.72
N GLY A 77 -3.02 -7.64 3.62
CA GLY A 77 -2.31 -8.15 2.45
C GLY A 77 -0.85 -7.72 2.44
N TYR A 78 0.02 -8.61 2.03
CA TYR A 78 1.44 -8.29 1.85
C TYR A 78 1.99 -8.86 0.54
N ASP A 79 2.98 -8.18 -0.05
CA ASP A 79 3.76 -8.73 -1.16
C ASP A 79 4.70 -9.81 -0.60
N PRO A 80 4.63 -11.06 -1.07
CA PRO A 80 5.49 -12.13 -0.56
C PRO A 80 6.98 -11.94 -0.90
N TYR A 81 7.32 -11.01 -1.81
CA TYR A 81 8.71 -10.78 -2.17
C TYR A 81 9.45 -10.01 -1.06
N LYS A 82 10.49 -10.65 -0.48
CA LYS A 82 11.36 -10.09 0.58
C LYS A 82 10.61 -9.55 1.82
N SER A 83 9.48 -10.14 2.17
CA SER A 83 8.64 -9.68 3.28
C SER A 83 8.69 -10.57 4.53
N ALA A 84 9.51 -11.62 4.53
CA ALA A 84 9.51 -12.62 5.61
C ALA A 84 9.73 -12.02 7.00
N GLU A 85 10.68 -11.09 7.15
CA GLU A 85 10.97 -10.43 8.43
C GLU A 85 9.76 -9.62 8.92
N PHE A 86 9.21 -8.77 8.07
CA PHE A 86 8.02 -7.96 8.38
C PHE A 86 6.83 -8.86 8.77
N VAL A 87 6.55 -9.90 7.99
CA VAL A 87 5.43 -10.81 8.24
C VAL A 87 5.60 -11.57 9.56
N ASN A 88 6.82 -12.01 9.88
CA ASN A 88 7.11 -12.66 11.16
C ASN A 88 6.89 -11.72 12.35
N LEU A 89 7.39 -10.49 12.28
CA LEU A 89 7.19 -9.46 13.31
C LEU A 89 5.70 -9.13 13.49
N LEU A 90 4.97 -8.92 12.40
CA LEU A 90 3.54 -8.62 12.44
C LEU A 90 2.75 -9.80 13.00
N SER A 91 3.00 -11.03 12.52
CA SER A 91 2.31 -12.25 12.98
C SER A 91 2.52 -12.50 14.46
N TYR A 92 3.75 -12.31 14.95
CA TYR A 92 4.05 -12.41 16.38
C TYR A 92 3.27 -11.38 17.20
N SER A 93 3.19 -10.15 16.70
CA SER A 93 2.56 -9.03 17.40
C SER A 93 1.03 -9.13 17.46
N VAL A 94 0.39 -9.73 16.44
CA VAL A 94 -1.08 -9.87 16.38
C VAL A 94 -1.58 -11.24 16.90
N GLY A 95 -0.70 -12.19 17.17
CA GLY A 95 -1.05 -13.50 17.73
C GLY A 95 -2.07 -14.27 16.89
N SER A 96 -3.22 -14.64 17.47
CA SER A 96 -4.27 -15.39 16.77
C SER A 96 -4.84 -14.66 15.53
N ALA A 97 -4.79 -13.34 15.49
CA ALA A 97 -5.22 -12.57 14.32
C ALA A 97 -4.27 -12.70 13.11
N SER A 98 -3.16 -13.45 13.24
CA SER A 98 -2.26 -13.76 12.11
C SER A 98 -2.95 -14.50 10.95
N GLU A 99 -4.07 -15.17 11.19
CA GLU A 99 -4.88 -15.79 10.15
C GLU A 99 -5.44 -14.81 9.11
N TYR A 100 -5.57 -13.51 9.47
CA TYR A 100 -5.99 -12.45 8.57
C TYR A 100 -4.86 -11.92 7.67
N ILE A 101 -3.60 -12.35 7.90
CA ILE A 101 -2.44 -11.94 7.11
C ILE A 101 -2.31 -12.85 5.88
N LYS A 102 -2.46 -12.28 4.68
CA LYS A 102 -2.51 -13.04 3.43
C LYS A 102 -1.47 -12.53 2.41
N PRO A 103 -0.76 -13.44 1.74
CA PRO A 103 0.10 -13.04 0.62
C PRO A 103 -0.73 -12.61 -0.60
N VAL A 104 -0.37 -11.50 -1.22
CA VAL A 104 -0.98 -11.00 -2.46
C VAL A 104 0.09 -10.95 -3.54
N LYS A 105 0.08 -11.93 -4.43
CA LYS A 105 1.06 -12.03 -5.51
C LYS A 105 0.78 -10.99 -6.60
N GLN A 106 1.82 -10.33 -7.09
CA GLN A 106 1.73 -9.30 -8.13
C GLN A 106 1.64 -9.92 -9.54
N THR A 107 0.56 -10.65 -9.83
CA THR A 107 0.32 -11.30 -11.13
C THR A 107 -0.84 -10.62 -11.87
N TYR A 108 -0.94 -10.84 -13.18
CA TYR A 108 -2.07 -10.38 -13.99
C TYR A 108 -3.40 -10.90 -13.44
N GLY A 109 -3.50 -12.21 -13.17
CA GLY A 109 -4.72 -12.81 -12.64
C GLY A 109 -5.12 -12.28 -11.27
N THR A 110 -4.16 -11.89 -10.43
CA THR A 110 -4.44 -11.31 -9.11
C THR A 110 -4.98 -9.89 -9.22
N PHE A 111 -4.46 -9.07 -10.17
CA PHE A 111 -4.76 -7.64 -10.20
C PHE A 111 -5.89 -7.24 -11.16
N THR A 112 -6.30 -8.07 -12.11
CA THR A 112 -7.34 -7.70 -13.06
C THR A 112 -8.63 -7.26 -12.37
N SER A 113 -9.24 -8.10 -11.55
CA SER A 113 -10.49 -7.77 -10.84
C SER A 113 -10.33 -6.60 -9.85
N PRO A 114 -9.26 -6.50 -9.03
CA PRO A 114 -8.99 -5.31 -8.23
C PRO A 114 -8.88 -4.00 -9.01
N ILE A 115 -8.25 -4.00 -10.18
CA ILE A 115 -8.16 -2.82 -11.05
C ILE A 115 -9.56 -2.37 -11.48
N GLU A 116 -10.38 -3.30 -11.96
CA GLU A 116 -11.75 -3.01 -12.39
C GLU A 116 -12.60 -2.45 -11.24
N SER A 117 -12.50 -3.06 -10.05
CA SER A 117 -13.23 -2.60 -8.86
C SER A 117 -12.76 -1.22 -8.39
N PHE A 118 -11.45 -0.97 -8.44
CA PHE A 118 -10.85 0.32 -8.10
C PHE A 118 -11.29 1.42 -9.07
N GLU A 119 -11.21 1.18 -10.38
CA GLU A 119 -11.67 2.10 -11.42
C GLU A 119 -13.16 2.40 -11.28
N LEU A 120 -13.98 1.37 -11.03
CA LEU A 120 -15.42 1.53 -10.81
C LEU A 120 -15.72 2.38 -9.56
N ALA A 121 -14.98 2.18 -8.46
CA ALA A 121 -15.12 2.97 -7.24
C ALA A 121 -14.77 4.45 -7.49
N LEU A 122 -13.71 4.72 -8.26
CA LEU A 122 -13.35 6.09 -8.70
C LEU A 122 -14.44 6.70 -9.56
N TYR A 123 -14.87 5.99 -10.60
CA TYR A 123 -15.89 6.48 -11.53
C TYR A 123 -17.20 6.84 -10.84
N ARG A 124 -17.58 6.06 -9.81
CA ARG A 124 -18.80 6.28 -9.02
C ARG A 124 -18.63 7.28 -7.89
N ASN A 125 -17.47 7.93 -7.75
CA ASN A 125 -17.13 8.81 -6.62
C ASN A 125 -17.30 8.10 -5.25
N LYS A 126 -16.96 6.80 -5.19
CA LYS A 126 -17.04 5.96 -4.00
C LYS A 126 -15.67 5.68 -3.39
N LEU A 127 -14.59 6.26 -3.92
CA LEU A 127 -13.25 6.17 -3.38
C LEU A 127 -12.68 7.58 -3.20
N THR A 128 -12.24 7.86 -1.97
CA THR A 128 -11.55 9.10 -1.60
C THR A 128 -10.17 8.78 -1.05
N PHE A 129 -9.27 9.77 -1.09
CA PHE A 129 -7.89 9.65 -0.60
C PHE A 129 -7.57 10.78 0.36
N ASP A 130 -6.65 10.54 1.27
CA ASP A 130 -6.02 11.63 2.00
C ASP A 130 -5.25 12.56 1.05
N PRO A 131 -5.13 13.84 1.38
CA PRO A 131 -4.42 14.82 0.57
C PRO A 131 -2.89 14.66 0.70
N ASN A 132 -2.36 13.49 0.35
CA ASN A 132 -0.93 13.18 0.39
C ASN A 132 -0.36 13.23 -1.04
N PRO A 133 0.63 14.10 -1.35
CA PRO A 133 1.18 14.28 -2.70
C PRO A 133 1.93 13.05 -3.22
N ILE A 134 2.37 12.14 -2.34
CA ILE A 134 3.09 10.93 -2.75
C ILE A 134 2.11 9.95 -3.42
N THR A 135 0.83 9.95 -3.04
CA THR A 135 -0.18 9.07 -3.66
C THR A 135 -0.33 9.35 -5.17
N PRO A 136 -0.68 10.56 -5.63
CA PRO A 136 -0.76 10.84 -7.07
C PRO A 136 0.59 10.71 -7.77
N TYR A 137 1.70 10.98 -7.09
CA TYR A 137 3.05 10.72 -7.64
C TYR A 137 3.22 9.24 -7.99
N CYS A 138 2.88 8.31 -7.10
CA CYS A 138 2.96 6.88 -7.37
C CYS A 138 2.00 6.45 -8.49
N PHE A 139 0.75 6.92 -8.47
CA PHE A 139 -0.22 6.60 -9.53
C PHE A 139 0.23 7.12 -10.90
N SER A 140 0.80 8.33 -10.98
CA SER A 140 1.31 8.90 -12.23
C SER A 140 2.49 8.12 -12.82
N ASN A 141 3.21 7.37 -12.01
CA ASN A 141 4.35 6.54 -12.38
C ASN A 141 3.98 5.12 -12.83
N ALA A 142 2.71 4.74 -12.68
CA ALA A 142 2.20 3.44 -13.10
C ALA A 142 1.58 3.50 -14.49
N VAL A 143 1.68 2.40 -15.22
CA VAL A 143 0.88 2.10 -16.40
C VAL A 143 0.32 0.70 -16.27
N LEU A 144 -0.80 0.44 -16.90
CA LEU A 144 -1.36 -0.92 -16.98
C LEU A 144 -0.71 -1.66 -18.13
N ASP A 145 -0.14 -2.81 -17.82
CA ASP A 145 0.33 -3.80 -18.79
C ASP A 145 -0.74 -4.89 -18.93
N GLU A 146 -0.91 -5.40 -20.13
CA GLU A 146 -1.97 -6.36 -20.46
C GLU A 146 -1.38 -7.62 -21.08
N ASP A 147 -1.81 -8.79 -20.61
CA ASP A 147 -1.44 -10.06 -21.20
C ASP A 147 -2.33 -10.44 -22.41
N ARG A 148 -2.04 -11.57 -23.06
CA ARG A 148 -2.78 -12.04 -24.24
C ARG A 148 -4.26 -12.38 -23.95
N ASN A 149 -4.62 -12.53 -22.67
CA ASN A 149 -5.97 -12.83 -22.22
C ASN A 149 -6.69 -11.58 -21.69
N MET A 150 -6.14 -10.39 -21.96
CA MET A 150 -6.63 -9.08 -21.49
C MET A 150 -6.58 -8.92 -19.95
N ASN A 151 -5.84 -9.77 -19.25
CA ASN A 151 -5.58 -9.56 -17.82
C ASN A 151 -4.60 -8.41 -17.63
N LYS A 152 -4.81 -7.61 -16.60
CA LYS A 152 -4.07 -6.37 -16.36
C LYS A 152 -3.27 -6.42 -15.06
N LYS A 153 -2.14 -5.73 -15.05
CA LYS A 153 -1.43 -5.40 -13.82
C LYS A 153 -0.71 -4.07 -13.94
N PRO A 154 -0.48 -3.33 -12.84
CA PRO A 154 0.33 -2.13 -12.88
C PRO A 154 1.81 -2.48 -13.04
N VAL A 155 2.49 -1.73 -13.89
CA VAL A 155 3.94 -1.77 -14.06
C VAL A 155 4.51 -0.34 -14.02
N LYS A 156 5.80 -0.22 -13.74
CA LYS A 156 6.48 1.07 -13.69
C LYS A 156 6.67 1.64 -15.09
N LYS A 157 6.37 2.93 -15.29
CA LYS A 157 6.69 3.65 -16.53
C LYS A 157 8.18 3.62 -16.88
N THR A 158 9.02 3.76 -15.86
CA THR A 158 10.48 3.72 -15.98
C THR A 158 11.07 2.84 -14.88
N HIS A 159 12.28 2.33 -15.07
CA HIS A 159 12.94 1.42 -14.11
C HIS A 159 12.98 1.99 -12.67
N ASN A 160 13.24 3.28 -12.53
CA ASN A 160 13.38 3.93 -11.21
C ASN A 160 12.07 4.50 -10.66
N ALA A 161 10.96 4.39 -11.41
CA ALA A 161 9.66 4.90 -10.97
C ALA A 161 9.18 4.19 -9.69
N LYS A 162 8.50 4.94 -8.83
CA LYS A 162 7.87 4.44 -7.61
C LYS A 162 6.38 4.31 -7.84
N ILE A 163 5.83 3.11 -7.65
CA ILE A 163 4.41 2.78 -7.79
C ILE A 163 3.86 2.09 -6.53
N ASP A 164 4.58 2.20 -5.43
CA ASP A 164 4.35 1.39 -4.23
C ASP A 164 2.91 1.55 -3.71
N SER A 165 2.39 2.78 -3.59
CA SER A 165 1.01 2.98 -3.14
C SER A 165 -0.04 2.60 -4.19
N THR A 166 0.29 2.61 -5.47
CA THR A 166 -0.59 2.04 -6.50
C THR A 166 -0.80 0.56 -6.26
N ILE A 167 0.30 -0.17 -6.03
CA ILE A 167 0.28 -1.60 -5.72
C ILE A 167 -0.52 -1.87 -4.43
N THR A 168 -0.20 -1.17 -3.33
CA THR A 168 -0.87 -1.43 -2.04
C THR A 168 -2.34 -1.06 -2.06
N ASN A 169 -2.76 -0.02 -2.78
CA ASN A 169 -4.18 0.26 -2.99
C ASN A 169 -4.90 -0.88 -3.73
N LEU A 170 -4.32 -1.41 -4.80
CA LEU A 170 -4.91 -2.55 -5.51
C LEU A 170 -4.92 -3.84 -4.66
N MET A 171 -3.92 -4.03 -3.81
CA MET A 171 -3.92 -5.15 -2.86
C MET A 171 -5.08 -5.05 -1.87
N THR A 172 -5.46 -3.86 -1.40
CA THR A 172 -6.63 -3.70 -0.53
C THR A 172 -7.93 -4.05 -1.24
N PHE A 173 -8.08 -3.70 -2.54
CA PHE A 173 -9.22 -4.11 -3.34
C PHE A 173 -9.23 -5.62 -3.62
N HIS A 174 -8.06 -6.24 -3.79
CA HIS A 174 -7.96 -7.70 -3.89
C HIS A 174 -8.48 -8.38 -2.62
N LEU A 175 -8.09 -7.90 -1.44
CA LEU A 175 -8.59 -8.43 -0.17
C LEU A 175 -10.11 -8.24 -0.05
N PHE A 176 -10.61 -7.04 -0.38
CA PHE A 176 -12.04 -6.73 -0.33
C PHE A 176 -12.85 -7.62 -1.26
N ASN A 177 -12.42 -7.80 -2.52
CA ASN A 177 -13.11 -8.63 -3.50
C ASN A 177 -13.15 -10.12 -3.11
N ASN A 178 -12.21 -10.59 -2.29
CA ASN A 178 -12.10 -11.97 -1.82
C ASN A 178 -12.55 -12.15 -0.36
N TYR A 179 -13.08 -11.08 0.25
CA TYR A 179 -13.61 -11.16 1.60
C TYR A 179 -14.97 -11.87 1.58
N THR A 180 -15.07 -12.93 2.37
CA THR A 180 -16.34 -13.65 2.66
C THR A 180 -16.69 -13.42 4.11
N GLU A 181 -17.86 -12.84 4.37
CA GLU A 181 -18.41 -12.69 5.72
C GLU A 181 -18.67 -14.05 6.40
#